data_998672c573bb5ffd85ba6c63862c0f9a
#
_entry.id   998672c573bb5ffd85ba6c63862c0f9a
#
_cell.length_a   1.000
_cell.length_b   1.000
_cell.length_c   1.000
_cell.angle_alpha   90.00
_cell.angle_beta   90.00
_cell.angle_gamma   90.00
#
_symmetry.space_group_name_H-M   'P 1'
#
loop_
_entity.id
_entity.type
_entity.pdbx_description
1 polymer ?
#
loop_
_entity_poly.entity_id
_entity_poly.type
_entity_poly.pdbx_seq_one_letter_code
_entity_poly.pdbx_strand_id
1 'polypeptide(L)'
;MKRILLIAILGLLAYAPNTSAQQSAKKLVKRGIELFSKGDIAGAIVEYNRALTIDPKLADAYLNRGKARRAGGDLDGAIDDYETVCELDPQVAVNNHDITEAYLNRGYIRSNRLDLDGALTDFDRAITLSPNDAEAYFKRGRAFLIEGNSKFAIADFDKSISLDDRNPLVYAERGLAHQTQGHTGEAQKDFERGLKLNNDLRLMLDLHLLDLQMQIKEMRRRQAAIQRNIARLTWDSPTDAGFPCCPVPAV
;
A
#
# COMPACT_ATOMS: atom_id res chain seq x y z
N MET A 1 31.14 8.85 -47.40
CA MET A 1 29.70 9.05 -47.23
C MET A 1 28.86 7.76 -47.36
N LYS A 2 29.07 6.90 -48.37
CA LYS A 2 28.27 5.65 -48.54
C LYS A 2 28.40 4.60 -47.38
N ARG A 3 29.54 4.51 -46.68
CA ARG A 3 29.72 3.56 -45.56
C ARG A 3 29.03 3.97 -44.26
N ILE A 4 28.86 5.28 -44.02
CA ILE A 4 28.16 5.81 -42.83
C ILE A 4 26.66 5.61 -42.96
N LEU A 5 26.15 5.72 -44.17
CA LEU A 5 24.70 5.52 -44.45
C LEU A 5 24.33 4.03 -44.27
N LEU A 6 25.22 3.09 -44.59
CA LEU A 6 24.97 1.64 -44.46
C LEU A 6 24.90 1.21 -42.97
N ILE A 7 25.75 1.78 -42.10
CA ILE A 7 25.75 1.50 -40.66
C ILE A 7 24.48 2.08 -39.98
N ALA A 8 24.01 3.24 -40.41
CA ALA A 8 22.76 3.85 -39.92
C ALA A 8 21.52 3.01 -40.33
N ILE A 9 21.50 2.45 -41.53
CA ILE A 9 20.42 1.59 -42.03
C ILE A 9 20.43 0.23 -41.33
N LEU A 10 21.61 -0.35 -41.08
CA LEU A 10 21.74 -1.61 -40.31
C LEU A 10 21.37 -1.43 -38.83
N GLY A 11 21.65 -0.25 -38.23
CA GLY A 11 21.24 0.07 -36.87
C GLY A 11 19.71 0.28 -36.75
N LEU A 12 19.05 0.82 -37.76
CA LEU A 12 17.58 0.98 -37.80
C LEU A 12 16.83 -0.34 -38.05
N LEU A 13 17.43 -1.27 -38.81
CA LEU A 13 16.85 -2.60 -39.04
C LEU A 13 16.96 -3.52 -37.81
N ALA A 14 17.94 -3.30 -36.91
CA ALA A 14 18.07 -4.07 -35.66
C ALA A 14 17.07 -3.63 -34.58
N TYR A 15 16.36 -2.52 -34.76
CA TYR A 15 15.39 -1.98 -33.81
C TYR A 15 13.92 -2.06 -34.29
N ALA A 16 13.67 -2.74 -35.40
CA ALA A 16 12.28 -3.02 -35.79
C ALA A 16 11.74 -4.08 -34.80
N PRO A 17 10.68 -3.76 -33.99
CA PRO A 17 10.10 -4.75 -33.11
C PRO A 17 9.67 -5.94 -33.98
N ASN A 18 10.05 -7.17 -33.55
CA ASN A 18 9.68 -8.39 -34.26
C ASN A 18 8.14 -8.54 -34.16
N THR A 19 7.43 -7.96 -35.09
CA THR A 19 5.96 -7.86 -35.11
C THR A 19 5.29 -9.23 -35.01
N SER A 20 5.92 -10.28 -35.50
CA SER A 20 5.40 -11.66 -35.42
C SER A 20 5.53 -12.24 -33.99
N ALA A 21 6.62 -11.99 -33.29
CA ALA A 21 6.83 -12.41 -31.90
C ALA A 21 5.85 -11.66 -30.98
N GLN A 22 5.76 -10.34 -31.13
CA GLN A 22 4.85 -9.50 -30.36
C GLN A 22 3.38 -9.90 -30.60
N GLN A 23 3.01 -10.23 -31.84
CA GLN A 23 1.68 -10.73 -32.18
C GLN A 23 1.42 -12.12 -31.54
N SER A 24 2.44 -12.97 -31.43
CA SER A 24 2.37 -14.26 -30.74
C SER A 24 2.17 -14.08 -29.24
N ALA A 25 2.91 -13.16 -28.59
CA ALA A 25 2.74 -12.82 -27.19
C ALA A 25 1.31 -12.34 -26.87
N LYS A 26 0.77 -11.42 -27.69
CA LYS A 26 -0.62 -10.95 -27.54
C LYS A 26 -1.67 -12.05 -27.68
N LYS A 27 -1.44 -13.06 -28.54
CA LYS A 27 -2.34 -14.23 -28.63
C LYS A 27 -2.33 -15.07 -27.36
N LEU A 28 -1.15 -15.23 -26.74
CA LEU A 28 -1.04 -15.95 -25.45
C LEU A 28 -1.74 -15.17 -24.32
N VAL A 29 -1.62 -13.85 -24.26
CA VAL A 29 -2.38 -13.02 -23.31
C VAL A 29 -3.88 -13.23 -23.50
N LYS A 30 -4.38 -13.19 -24.73
CA LYS A 30 -5.80 -13.43 -25.03
C LYS A 30 -6.25 -14.82 -24.53
N ARG A 31 -5.44 -15.85 -24.75
CA ARG A 31 -5.73 -17.21 -24.25
C ARG A 31 -5.74 -17.27 -22.72
N GLY A 32 -4.79 -16.59 -22.07
CA GLY A 32 -4.78 -16.47 -20.61
C GLY A 32 -6.04 -15.81 -20.07
N ILE A 33 -6.53 -14.73 -20.71
CA ILE A 33 -7.80 -14.06 -20.34
C ILE A 33 -8.99 -15.03 -20.49
N GLU A 34 -9.02 -15.83 -21.55
CA GLU A 34 -10.07 -16.84 -21.75
C GLU A 34 -10.04 -17.93 -20.67
N LEU A 35 -8.85 -18.39 -20.25
CA LEU A 35 -8.70 -19.35 -19.15
C LEU A 35 -9.13 -18.74 -17.82
N PHE A 36 -8.70 -17.51 -17.54
CA PHE A 36 -9.07 -16.78 -16.33
C PHE A 36 -10.59 -16.60 -16.20
N SER A 37 -11.26 -16.24 -17.32
CA SER A 37 -12.71 -16.08 -17.33
C SER A 37 -13.48 -17.40 -17.09
N LYS A 38 -12.84 -18.54 -17.32
CA LYS A 38 -13.37 -19.89 -17.01
C LYS A 38 -13.01 -20.37 -15.61
N GLY A 39 -12.29 -19.57 -14.82
CA GLY A 39 -11.82 -19.91 -13.47
C GLY A 39 -10.53 -20.72 -13.44
N ASP A 40 -9.89 -21.00 -14.58
CA ASP A 40 -8.57 -21.65 -14.64
C ASP A 40 -7.46 -20.62 -14.41
N ILE A 41 -7.29 -20.26 -13.14
CA ILE A 41 -6.28 -19.28 -12.71
C ILE A 41 -4.86 -19.77 -13.01
N ALA A 42 -4.58 -21.05 -12.74
CA ALA A 42 -3.26 -21.61 -12.95
C ALA A 42 -2.88 -21.66 -14.45
N GLY A 43 -3.80 -22.11 -15.30
CA GLY A 43 -3.63 -22.12 -16.75
C GLY A 43 -3.43 -20.70 -17.31
N ALA A 44 -4.17 -19.72 -16.81
CA ALA A 44 -4.01 -18.33 -17.21
C ALA A 44 -2.60 -17.80 -16.89
N ILE A 45 -2.09 -18.03 -15.67
CA ILE A 45 -0.73 -17.63 -15.26
C ILE A 45 0.33 -18.26 -16.16
N VAL A 46 0.18 -19.53 -16.53
CA VAL A 46 1.09 -20.21 -17.47
C VAL A 46 1.13 -19.49 -18.83
N GLU A 47 -0.01 -19.14 -19.39
CA GLU A 47 -0.07 -18.46 -20.69
C GLU A 47 0.52 -17.04 -20.62
N TYR A 48 0.29 -16.30 -19.52
CA TYR A 48 0.93 -14.99 -19.31
C TYR A 48 2.45 -15.11 -19.16
N ASN A 49 2.96 -16.10 -18.43
CA ASN A 49 4.40 -16.35 -18.31
C ASN A 49 5.03 -16.63 -19.70
N ARG A 50 4.35 -17.41 -20.53
CA ARG A 50 4.80 -17.68 -21.92
C ARG A 50 4.81 -16.40 -22.76
N ALA A 51 3.79 -15.55 -22.62
CA ALA A 51 3.74 -14.26 -23.30
C ALA A 51 4.93 -13.37 -22.90
N LEU A 52 5.23 -13.30 -21.60
CA LEU A 52 6.34 -12.51 -21.04
C LEU A 52 7.72 -13.08 -21.38
N THR A 53 7.83 -14.39 -21.66
CA THR A 53 9.06 -14.99 -22.21
C THR A 53 9.34 -14.48 -23.63
N ILE A 54 8.28 -14.22 -24.42
CA ILE A 54 8.39 -13.71 -25.80
C ILE A 54 8.57 -12.19 -25.82
N ASP A 55 7.78 -11.48 -25.00
CA ASP A 55 7.82 -10.02 -24.91
C ASP A 55 7.84 -9.59 -23.42
N PRO A 56 9.04 -9.41 -22.82
CA PRO A 56 9.17 -9.00 -21.42
C PRO A 56 8.69 -7.57 -21.11
N LYS A 57 8.33 -6.80 -22.12
CA LYS A 57 7.83 -5.42 -21.96
C LYS A 57 6.32 -5.29 -22.21
N LEU A 58 5.60 -6.41 -22.31
CA LEU A 58 4.17 -6.39 -22.57
C LEU A 58 3.39 -6.10 -21.27
N ALA A 59 3.09 -4.83 -21.01
CA ALA A 59 2.39 -4.38 -19.80
C ALA A 59 1.05 -5.10 -19.59
N ASP A 60 0.30 -5.35 -20.67
CA ASP A 60 -0.97 -6.12 -20.62
C ASP A 60 -0.79 -7.52 -20.01
N ALA A 61 0.34 -8.18 -20.26
CA ALA A 61 0.59 -9.52 -19.73
C ALA A 61 0.84 -9.47 -18.22
N TYR A 62 1.61 -8.50 -17.75
CA TYR A 62 1.79 -8.26 -16.31
C TYR A 62 0.48 -7.89 -15.63
N LEU A 63 -0.29 -6.96 -16.18
CA LEU A 63 -1.58 -6.56 -15.61
C LEU A 63 -2.52 -7.76 -15.43
N ASN A 64 -2.67 -8.58 -16.45
CA ASN A 64 -3.56 -9.73 -16.39
C ASN A 64 -2.99 -10.87 -15.52
N ARG A 65 -1.66 -11.05 -15.46
CA ARG A 65 -1.04 -12.00 -14.53
C ARG A 65 -1.21 -11.55 -13.07
N GLY A 66 -1.05 -10.26 -12.80
CA GLY A 66 -1.33 -9.68 -11.49
C GLY A 66 -2.77 -9.90 -11.04
N LYS A 67 -3.76 -9.69 -11.93
CA LYS A 67 -5.17 -10.01 -11.65
C LYS A 67 -5.35 -11.50 -11.31
N ALA A 68 -4.74 -12.38 -12.07
CA ALA A 68 -4.84 -13.83 -11.85
C ALA A 68 -4.17 -14.24 -10.53
N ARG A 69 -2.99 -13.69 -10.22
CA ARG A 69 -2.28 -13.91 -8.95
C ARG A 69 -3.11 -13.44 -7.75
N ARG A 70 -3.67 -12.22 -7.84
CA ARG A 70 -4.56 -11.69 -6.79
C ARG A 70 -5.76 -12.60 -6.56
N ALA A 71 -6.43 -13.06 -7.61
CA ALA A 71 -7.55 -13.99 -7.52
C ALA A 71 -7.14 -15.36 -6.94
N GLY A 72 -5.89 -15.78 -7.15
CA GLY A 72 -5.31 -16.99 -6.57
C GLY A 72 -4.78 -16.80 -5.14
N GLY A 73 -4.85 -15.59 -4.57
CA GLY A 73 -4.37 -15.27 -3.22
C GLY A 73 -2.88 -14.89 -3.14
N ASP A 74 -2.14 -14.89 -4.26
CA ASP A 74 -0.76 -14.41 -4.35
C ASP A 74 -0.75 -12.87 -4.49
N LEU A 75 -0.98 -12.20 -3.36
CA LEU A 75 -1.12 -10.74 -3.35
C LEU A 75 0.23 -10.03 -3.56
N ASP A 76 1.32 -10.56 -3.00
CA ASP A 76 2.65 -9.99 -3.17
C ASP A 76 3.11 -10.13 -4.62
N GLY A 77 2.99 -11.33 -5.23
CA GLY A 77 3.31 -11.51 -6.64
C GLY A 77 2.40 -10.69 -7.58
N ALA A 78 1.15 -10.43 -7.20
CA ALA A 78 0.28 -9.53 -7.96
C ALA A 78 0.81 -8.09 -7.94
N ILE A 79 1.29 -7.62 -6.79
CA ILE A 79 1.83 -6.25 -6.65
C ILE A 79 3.15 -6.11 -7.40
N ASP A 80 4.03 -7.11 -7.38
CA ASP A 80 5.26 -7.09 -8.20
C ASP A 80 4.94 -6.91 -9.69
N ASP A 81 3.90 -7.60 -10.18
CA ASP A 81 3.43 -7.44 -11.55
C ASP A 81 2.86 -6.03 -11.80
N TYR A 82 2.10 -5.48 -10.86
CA TYR A 82 1.52 -4.14 -10.97
C TYR A 82 2.57 -3.03 -10.89
N GLU A 83 3.62 -3.20 -10.09
CA GLU A 83 4.77 -2.30 -10.09
C GLU A 83 5.44 -2.26 -11.46
N THR A 84 5.61 -3.43 -12.09
CA THR A 84 6.12 -3.51 -13.46
C THR A 84 5.18 -2.80 -14.46
N VAL A 85 3.85 -2.90 -14.30
CA VAL A 85 2.90 -2.14 -15.14
C VAL A 85 3.08 -0.64 -14.94
N CYS A 86 3.25 -0.16 -13.69
CA CYS A 86 3.48 1.25 -13.39
C CYS A 86 4.76 1.80 -14.05
N GLU A 87 5.79 0.95 -14.20
CA GLU A 87 7.04 1.31 -14.87
C GLU A 87 6.91 1.31 -16.39
N LEU A 88 6.25 0.29 -16.96
CA LEU A 88 6.14 0.11 -18.40
C LEU A 88 5.06 1.00 -19.04
N ASP A 89 3.93 1.17 -18.37
CA ASP A 89 2.79 1.96 -18.83
C ASP A 89 2.09 2.68 -17.66
N PRO A 90 2.62 3.84 -17.23
CA PRO A 90 2.03 4.60 -16.14
C PRO A 90 0.57 5.04 -16.39
N GLN A 91 0.16 5.18 -17.65
CA GLN A 91 -1.20 5.60 -17.99
C GLN A 91 -2.22 4.51 -17.70
N VAL A 92 -1.86 3.24 -17.90
CA VAL A 92 -2.69 2.08 -17.57
C VAL A 92 -2.81 1.91 -16.05
N ALA A 93 -1.80 2.32 -15.29
CA ALA A 93 -1.79 2.19 -13.84
C ALA A 93 -2.68 3.22 -13.12
N VAL A 94 -2.77 4.45 -13.66
CA VAL A 94 -3.55 5.54 -13.03
C VAL A 94 -5.04 5.22 -13.08
N ASN A 95 -5.70 5.36 -11.92
CA ASN A 95 -7.12 5.02 -11.71
C ASN A 95 -7.48 3.55 -12.06
N ASN A 96 -6.50 2.66 -12.09
CA ASN A 96 -6.75 1.25 -12.28
C ASN A 96 -7.23 0.61 -10.98
N HIS A 97 -8.51 0.26 -10.94
CA HIS A 97 -9.17 -0.29 -9.75
C HIS A 97 -8.48 -1.56 -9.22
N ASP A 98 -8.09 -2.50 -10.10
CA ASP A 98 -7.45 -3.76 -9.69
C ASP A 98 -6.10 -3.52 -8.98
N ILE A 99 -5.32 -2.55 -9.48
CA ILE A 99 -4.03 -2.18 -8.90
C ILE A 99 -4.24 -1.49 -7.56
N THR A 100 -5.13 -0.49 -7.51
CA THR A 100 -5.45 0.25 -6.28
C THR A 100 -5.96 -0.69 -5.21
N GLU A 101 -6.90 -1.57 -5.54
CA GLU A 101 -7.47 -2.55 -4.61
C GLU A 101 -6.43 -3.54 -4.08
N ALA A 102 -5.46 -3.97 -4.90
CA ALA A 102 -4.39 -4.86 -4.43
C ALA A 102 -3.53 -4.18 -3.34
N TYR A 103 -3.13 -2.92 -3.55
CA TYR A 103 -2.42 -2.16 -2.51
C TYR A 103 -3.27 -1.96 -1.25
N LEU A 104 -4.56 -1.60 -1.39
CA LEU A 104 -5.47 -1.44 -0.25
C LEU A 104 -5.61 -2.73 0.55
N ASN A 105 -5.70 -3.88 -0.12
CA ASN A 105 -5.82 -5.19 0.51
C ASN A 105 -4.53 -5.60 1.22
N ARG A 106 -3.34 -5.42 0.60
CA ARG A 106 -2.07 -5.71 1.26
C ARG A 106 -1.84 -4.78 2.45
N GLY A 107 -2.09 -3.49 2.28
CA GLY A 107 -1.98 -2.50 3.36
C GLY A 107 -2.92 -2.82 4.52
N TYR A 108 -4.15 -3.26 4.26
CA TYR A 108 -5.09 -3.68 5.29
C TYR A 108 -4.58 -4.93 6.06
N ILE A 109 -4.06 -5.93 5.36
CA ILE A 109 -3.47 -7.13 6.00
C ILE A 109 -2.28 -6.74 6.88
N ARG A 110 -1.38 -5.87 6.37
CA ARG A 110 -0.22 -5.35 7.12
C ARG A 110 -0.66 -4.58 8.36
N SER A 111 -1.65 -3.69 8.22
CA SER A 111 -2.20 -2.92 9.35
C SER A 111 -2.75 -3.83 10.45
N ASN A 112 -3.49 -4.87 10.10
CA ASN A 112 -4.01 -5.85 11.07
C ASN A 112 -2.90 -6.65 11.77
N ARG A 113 -1.73 -6.79 11.14
CA ARG A 113 -0.53 -7.39 11.73
C ARG A 113 0.31 -6.37 12.51
N LEU A 114 -0.12 -5.11 12.54
CA LEU A 114 0.59 -3.97 13.13
C LEU A 114 1.95 -3.67 12.46
N ASP A 115 2.10 -4.06 11.18
CA ASP A 115 3.13 -3.54 10.26
C ASP A 115 2.61 -2.25 9.65
N LEU A 116 2.65 -1.17 10.44
CA LEU A 116 2.05 0.10 10.06
C LEU A 116 2.87 0.83 9.00
N ASP A 117 4.20 0.73 9.04
CA ASP A 117 5.09 1.34 8.04
C ASP A 117 4.81 0.76 6.64
N GLY A 118 4.73 -0.57 6.55
CA GLY A 118 4.37 -1.25 5.32
C GLY A 118 2.94 -0.95 4.86
N ALA A 119 1.99 -0.84 5.80
CA ALA A 119 0.61 -0.50 5.48
C ALA A 119 0.48 0.93 4.93
N LEU A 120 1.12 1.92 5.58
CA LEU A 120 1.13 3.31 5.14
C LEU A 120 1.74 3.45 3.75
N THR A 121 2.85 2.74 3.47
CA THR A 121 3.47 2.70 2.13
C THR A 121 2.48 2.20 1.07
N ASP A 122 1.75 1.13 1.34
CA ASP A 122 0.74 0.59 0.42
C ASP A 122 -0.42 1.56 0.20
N PHE A 123 -0.94 2.18 1.27
CA PHE A 123 -2.01 3.17 1.17
C PHE A 123 -1.57 4.44 0.42
N ASP A 124 -0.35 4.91 0.62
CA ASP A 124 0.22 6.04 -0.13
C ASP A 124 0.30 5.72 -1.62
N ARG A 125 0.67 4.48 -1.96
CA ARG A 125 0.69 4.05 -3.35
C ARG A 125 -0.71 3.99 -3.95
N ALA A 126 -1.70 3.47 -3.23
CA ALA A 126 -3.10 3.46 -3.63
C ALA A 126 -3.63 4.88 -3.90
N ILE A 127 -3.35 5.83 -2.99
CA ILE A 127 -3.74 7.24 -3.13
C ILE A 127 -3.05 7.90 -4.33
N THR A 128 -1.77 7.61 -4.56
CA THR A 128 -1.03 8.13 -5.71
C THR A 128 -1.66 7.67 -7.03
N LEU A 129 -2.10 6.43 -7.10
CA LEU A 129 -2.74 5.84 -8.28
C LEU A 129 -4.19 6.30 -8.45
N SER A 130 -4.91 6.48 -7.35
CA SER A 130 -6.33 6.86 -7.32
C SER A 130 -6.59 7.97 -6.29
N PRO A 131 -6.28 9.24 -6.60
CA PRO A 131 -6.35 10.34 -5.62
C PRO A 131 -7.78 10.69 -5.14
N ASN A 132 -8.81 10.15 -5.76
CA ASN A 132 -10.21 10.36 -5.41
C ASN A 132 -10.85 9.12 -4.76
N ASP A 133 -10.06 8.16 -4.34
CA ASP A 133 -10.56 6.98 -3.63
C ASP A 133 -10.73 7.27 -2.14
N ALA A 134 -11.98 7.44 -1.70
CA ALA A 134 -12.33 7.73 -0.31
C ALA A 134 -11.88 6.62 0.65
N GLU A 135 -11.91 5.35 0.21
CA GLU A 135 -11.52 4.21 1.02
C GLU A 135 -10.01 4.19 1.29
N ALA A 136 -9.19 4.61 0.32
CA ALA A 136 -7.75 4.70 0.49
C ALA A 136 -7.37 5.67 1.62
N TYR A 137 -7.97 6.85 1.65
CA TYR A 137 -7.79 7.81 2.74
C TYR A 137 -8.32 7.27 4.08
N PHE A 138 -9.48 6.63 4.08
CA PHE A 138 -10.03 6.03 5.29
C PHE A 138 -9.07 4.99 5.89
N LYS A 139 -8.57 4.06 5.07
CA LYS A 139 -7.64 3.01 5.54
C LYS A 139 -6.32 3.60 6.03
N ARG A 140 -5.76 4.62 5.36
CA ARG A 140 -4.54 5.29 5.80
C ARG A 140 -4.77 6.06 7.10
N GLY A 141 -5.89 6.79 7.22
CA GLY A 141 -6.27 7.47 8.45
C GLY A 141 -6.39 6.52 9.64
N ARG A 142 -6.98 5.34 9.44
CA ARG A 142 -7.03 4.28 10.45
C ARG A 142 -5.64 3.79 10.86
N ALA A 143 -4.73 3.57 9.91
CA ALA A 143 -3.35 3.17 10.22
C ALA A 143 -2.63 4.26 11.05
N PHE A 144 -2.76 5.54 10.70
CA PHE A 144 -2.26 6.65 11.51
C PHE A 144 -2.87 6.70 12.91
N LEU A 145 -4.17 6.40 13.04
CA LEU A 145 -4.82 6.38 14.35
C LEU A 145 -4.26 5.24 15.24
N ILE A 146 -4.05 4.06 14.68
CA ILE A 146 -3.44 2.92 15.38
C ILE A 146 -1.99 3.25 15.80
N GLU A 147 -1.23 3.91 14.95
CA GLU A 147 0.13 4.38 15.23
C GLU A 147 0.16 5.42 16.37
N GLY A 148 -0.94 6.14 16.58
CA GLY A 148 -1.09 7.21 17.57
C GLY A 148 -0.99 8.61 16.97
N ASN A 149 -0.89 8.72 15.65
CA ASN A 149 -0.80 9.98 14.90
C ASN A 149 -2.19 10.55 14.59
N SER A 150 -2.98 10.84 15.63
CA SER A 150 -4.37 11.30 15.50
C SER A 150 -4.55 12.52 14.61
N LYS A 151 -3.55 13.42 14.52
CA LYS A 151 -3.61 14.59 13.65
C LYS A 151 -3.65 14.22 12.16
N PHE A 152 -2.79 13.30 11.73
CA PHE A 152 -2.78 12.80 10.35
C PHE A 152 -4.02 11.96 10.06
N ALA A 153 -4.46 11.17 11.05
CA ALA A 153 -5.69 10.39 10.94
C ALA A 153 -6.91 11.29 10.65
N ILE A 154 -7.08 12.40 11.42
CA ILE A 154 -8.18 13.34 11.22
C ILE A 154 -8.13 13.96 9.81
N ALA A 155 -6.97 14.37 9.34
CA ALA A 155 -6.83 14.96 8.00
C ALA A 155 -7.23 13.97 6.90
N ASP A 156 -6.87 12.70 7.03
CA ASP A 156 -7.26 11.66 6.08
C ASP A 156 -8.76 11.33 6.17
N PHE A 157 -9.33 11.28 7.37
CA PHE A 157 -10.78 11.10 7.52
C PHE A 157 -11.56 12.29 6.95
N ASP A 158 -11.09 13.52 7.12
CA ASP A 158 -11.68 14.71 6.49
C ASP A 158 -11.68 14.59 4.97
N LYS A 159 -10.55 14.13 4.41
CA LYS A 159 -10.45 13.90 2.97
C LYS A 159 -11.39 12.79 2.51
N SER A 160 -11.44 11.67 3.22
CA SER A 160 -12.36 10.56 2.93
C SER A 160 -13.82 11.04 2.93
N ILE A 161 -14.25 11.79 3.96
CA ILE A 161 -15.61 12.36 4.06
C ILE A 161 -15.89 13.34 2.93
N SER A 162 -14.91 14.15 2.52
CA SER A 162 -15.07 15.08 1.41
C SER A 162 -15.32 14.38 0.07
N LEU A 163 -14.85 13.14 -0.07
CA LEU A 163 -15.01 12.30 -1.27
C LEU A 163 -16.27 11.43 -1.21
N ASP A 164 -16.57 10.86 -0.05
CA ASP A 164 -17.81 10.10 0.23
C ASP A 164 -18.22 10.26 1.70
N ASP A 165 -19.33 10.95 1.94
CA ASP A 165 -19.85 11.28 3.27
C ASP A 165 -20.85 10.23 3.84
N ARG A 166 -21.01 9.09 3.15
CA ARG A 166 -21.99 8.06 3.49
C ARG A 166 -21.46 6.94 4.36
N ASN A 167 -20.16 6.84 4.55
CA ASN A 167 -19.56 5.77 5.36
C ASN A 167 -19.61 6.12 6.86
N PRO A 168 -20.45 5.44 7.69
CA PRO A 168 -20.56 5.75 9.10
C PRO A 168 -19.29 5.47 9.91
N LEU A 169 -18.44 4.52 9.46
CA LEU A 169 -17.20 4.17 10.16
C LEU A 169 -16.18 5.29 10.13
N VAL A 170 -16.11 6.08 9.05
CA VAL A 170 -15.19 7.21 8.95
C VAL A 170 -15.48 8.24 10.03
N TYR A 171 -16.75 8.54 10.28
CA TYR A 171 -17.15 9.45 11.35
C TYR A 171 -16.82 8.87 12.73
N ALA A 172 -17.10 7.59 12.96
CA ALA A 172 -16.80 6.94 14.23
C ALA A 172 -15.28 6.95 14.55
N GLU A 173 -14.44 6.63 13.57
CA GLU A 173 -12.99 6.62 13.75
C GLU A 173 -12.41 8.04 13.85
N ARG A 174 -12.96 9.04 13.14
CA ARG A 174 -12.60 10.44 13.32
C ARG A 174 -12.99 10.95 14.70
N GLY A 175 -14.18 10.57 15.19
CA GLY A 175 -14.60 10.84 16.56
C GLY A 175 -13.65 10.27 17.60
N LEU A 176 -13.19 9.04 17.41
CA LEU A 176 -12.15 8.44 18.27
C LEU A 176 -10.83 9.20 18.18
N ALA A 177 -10.42 9.64 16.99
CA ALA A 177 -9.22 10.45 16.80
C ALA A 177 -9.33 11.82 17.51
N HIS A 178 -10.50 12.48 17.44
CA HIS A 178 -10.78 13.71 18.20
C HIS A 178 -10.75 13.45 19.70
N GLN A 179 -11.33 12.35 20.17
CA GLN A 179 -11.33 11.98 21.59
C GLN A 179 -9.90 11.79 22.13
N THR A 180 -9.00 11.15 21.34
CA THR A 180 -7.60 10.97 21.76
C THR A 180 -6.83 12.30 21.87
N GLN A 181 -7.28 13.35 21.20
CA GLN A 181 -6.76 14.72 21.30
C GLN A 181 -7.44 15.59 22.35
N GLY A 182 -8.46 15.06 23.04
CA GLY A 182 -9.26 15.80 24.02
C GLY A 182 -10.35 16.71 23.42
N HIS A 183 -10.59 16.61 22.12
CA HIS A 183 -11.62 17.38 21.40
C HIS A 183 -12.99 16.70 21.55
N THR A 184 -13.55 16.72 22.77
CA THR A 184 -14.75 15.94 23.10
C THR A 184 -16.01 16.41 22.37
N GLY A 185 -16.11 17.71 22.06
CA GLY A 185 -17.28 18.26 21.33
C GLY A 185 -17.35 17.81 19.87
N GLU A 186 -16.20 17.77 19.20
CA GLU A 186 -16.08 17.28 17.84
C GLU A 186 -16.30 15.76 17.78
N ALA A 187 -15.74 15.02 18.72
CA ALA A 187 -15.93 13.59 18.85
C ALA A 187 -17.40 13.22 18.99
N GLN A 188 -18.15 13.93 19.85
CA GLN A 188 -19.58 13.70 20.06
C GLN A 188 -20.40 13.93 18.76
N LYS A 189 -20.13 15.00 18.03
CA LYS A 189 -20.79 15.30 16.75
C LYS A 189 -20.55 14.20 15.72
N ASP A 190 -19.32 13.69 15.66
CA ASP A 190 -18.96 12.63 14.73
C ASP A 190 -19.64 11.31 15.08
N PHE A 191 -19.68 10.90 16.35
CA PHE A 191 -20.40 9.70 16.77
C PHE A 191 -21.90 9.83 16.46
N GLU A 192 -22.52 10.99 16.72
CA GLU A 192 -23.92 11.24 16.37
C GLU A 192 -24.16 11.17 14.86
N ARG A 193 -23.26 11.68 14.04
CA ARG A 193 -23.36 11.61 12.58
C ARG A 193 -23.24 10.19 12.07
N GLY A 194 -22.26 9.40 12.57
CA GLY A 194 -22.12 7.99 12.23
C GLY A 194 -23.37 7.17 12.56
N LEU A 195 -23.95 7.38 13.74
CA LEU A 195 -25.20 6.72 14.16
C LEU A 195 -26.41 7.13 13.32
N LYS A 196 -26.50 8.38 12.86
CA LYS A 196 -27.58 8.83 11.95
C LYS A 196 -27.50 8.18 10.57
N LEU A 197 -26.31 7.89 10.08
CA LEU A 197 -26.12 7.25 8.78
C LEU A 197 -26.55 5.78 8.81
N ASN A 198 -26.41 5.13 9.95
CA ASN A 198 -26.83 3.74 10.10
C ASN A 198 -27.22 3.41 11.56
N ASN A 199 -28.51 3.49 11.84
CA ASN A 199 -29.07 3.29 13.18
C ASN A 199 -29.02 1.80 13.62
N ASP A 200 -29.02 0.86 12.66
CA ASP A 200 -29.02 -0.58 12.93
C ASP A 200 -27.62 -1.12 13.26
N LEU A 201 -26.59 -0.30 13.06
CA LEU A 201 -25.18 -0.68 13.25
C LEU A 201 -24.61 -0.29 14.62
N ARG A 202 -25.40 0.18 15.58
CA ARG A 202 -24.87 0.63 16.87
C ARG A 202 -23.96 -0.40 17.54
N LEU A 203 -24.43 -1.63 17.64
CA LEU A 203 -23.63 -2.72 18.22
C LEU A 203 -22.38 -3.04 17.40
N MET A 204 -22.50 -3.05 16.07
CA MET A 204 -21.33 -3.27 15.20
C MET A 204 -20.34 -2.12 15.27
N LEU A 205 -20.81 -0.88 15.41
CA LEU A 205 -19.98 0.30 15.58
C LEU A 205 -19.21 0.24 16.91
N ASP A 206 -19.90 -0.13 18.00
CA ASP A 206 -19.30 -0.29 19.33
C ASP A 206 -18.24 -1.38 19.33
N LEU A 207 -18.49 -2.53 18.67
CA LEU A 207 -17.51 -3.62 18.53
C LEU A 207 -16.31 -3.21 17.69
N HIS A 208 -16.53 -2.49 16.58
CA HIS A 208 -15.47 -1.98 15.72
C HIS A 208 -14.57 -0.99 16.46
N LEU A 209 -15.16 -0.05 17.20
CA LEU A 209 -14.40 0.91 18.01
C LEU A 209 -13.63 0.22 19.14
N LEU A 210 -14.19 -0.83 19.75
CA LEU A 210 -13.50 -1.63 20.76
C LEU A 210 -12.28 -2.34 20.18
N ASP A 211 -12.41 -2.98 19.02
CA ASP A 211 -11.29 -3.63 18.31
C ASP A 211 -10.18 -2.63 18.01
N LEU A 212 -10.54 -1.47 17.45
CA LEU A 212 -9.59 -0.40 17.14
C LEU A 212 -8.89 0.13 18.38
N GLN A 213 -9.60 0.31 19.50
CA GLN A 213 -9.01 0.71 20.78
C GLN A 213 -8.02 -0.34 21.31
N MET A 214 -8.31 -1.63 21.12
CA MET A 214 -7.37 -2.70 21.47
C MET A 214 -6.11 -2.68 20.62
N GLN A 215 -6.21 -2.44 19.32
CA GLN A 215 -5.07 -2.31 18.42
C GLN A 215 -4.18 -1.12 18.81
N ILE A 216 -4.77 0.04 19.09
CA ILE A 216 -4.06 1.24 19.58
C ILE A 216 -3.34 0.93 20.91
N LYS A 217 -4.01 0.25 21.85
CA LYS A 217 -3.41 -0.13 23.12
C LYS A 217 -2.22 -1.07 22.96
N GLU A 218 -2.32 -2.02 22.05
CA GLU A 218 -1.24 -2.97 21.75
C GLU A 218 -0.04 -2.25 21.11
N MET A 219 -0.27 -1.35 20.16
CA MET A 219 0.81 -0.54 19.58
C MET A 219 1.52 0.32 20.64
N ARG A 220 0.79 0.98 21.52
CA ARG A 220 1.40 1.75 22.63
C ARG A 220 2.26 0.86 23.53
N ARG A 221 1.85 -0.38 23.81
CA ARG A 221 2.63 -1.36 24.57
C ARG A 221 3.93 -1.72 23.85
N ARG A 222 3.88 -1.97 22.53
CA ARG A 222 5.07 -2.28 21.71
C ARG A 222 6.03 -1.10 21.68
N GLN A 223 5.54 0.11 21.45
CA GLN A 223 6.36 1.34 21.47
C GLN A 223 7.04 1.54 22.83
N ALA A 224 6.30 1.38 23.93
CA ALA A 224 6.86 1.49 25.28
C ALA A 224 7.92 0.40 25.58
N ALA A 225 7.76 -0.80 25.04
CA ALA A 225 8.76 -1.87 25.17
C ALA A 225 10.05 -1.54 24.41
N ILE A 226 9.94 -1.01 23.19
CA ILE A 226 11.06 -0.56 22.36
C ILE A 226 11.81 0.56 23.09
N GLN A 227 11.11 1.57 23.62
CA GLN A 227 11.73 2.68 24.36
C GLN A 227 12.48 2.20 25.59
N ARG A 228 11.93 1.24 26.34
CA ARG A 228 12.64 0.64 27.48
C ARG A 228 13.91 -0.11 27.07
N ASN A 229 13.90 -0.80 25.93
CA ASN A 229 15.08 -1.50 25.43
C ASN A 229 16.15 -0.52 24.96
N ILE A 230 15.76 0.55 24.26
CA ILE A 230 16.68 1.64 23.86
C ILE A 230 17.32 2.28 25.11
N ALA A 231 16.51 2.61 26.12
CA ALA A 231 17.00 3.21 27.35
C ALA A 231 18.01 2.29 28.09
N ARG A 232 17.79 0.96 28.09
CA ARG A 232 18.78 0.00 28.63
C ARG A 232 20.08 0.01 27.85
N LEU A 233 20.01 -0.04 26.50
CA LEU A 233 21.20 -0.05 25.63
C LEU A 233 22.01 1.24 25.74
N THR A 234 21.37 2.40 25.97
CA THR A 234 22.05 3.68 26.16
C THR A 234 22.64 3.82 27.57
N TRP A 235 22.05 3.15 28.59
CA TRP A 235 22.58 3.19 29.95
C TRP A 235 23.78 2.26 30.13
N ASP A 236 23.82 1.12 29.43
CA ASP A 236 24.92 0.15 29.47
C ASP A 236 26.12 0.53 28.59
N SER A 237 26.11 1.69 27.95
CA SER A 237 27.29 2.22 27.25
C SER A 237 28.26 2.78 28.28
N PRO A 238 29.46 2.21 28.43
CA PRO A 238 30.45 2.67 29.41
C PRO A 238 31.02 4.04 28.96
N THR A 239 30.38 5.13 29.35
CA THR A 239 30.92 6.49 29.24
C THR A 239 31.67 6.91 30.52
N ASP A 240 32.37 5.98 31.17
CA ASP A 240 33.34 6.29 32.20
C ASP A 240 34.54 5.33 32.14
N ALA A 241 35.19 5.26 30.97
CA ALA A 241 36.64 5.00 31.01
C ALA A 241 37.30 6.35 31.35
N GLY A 242 37.34 6.66 32.63
CA GLY A 242 38.17 7.74 33.14
C GLY A 242 39.58 7.56 32.61
N PHE A 243 40.00 8.42 31.73
CA PHE A 243 41.41 8.58 31.38
C PHE A 243 42.15 9.00 32.65
N PRO A 244 43.12 8.23 33.13
CA PRO A 244 43.93 8.69 34.23
C PRO A 244 44.71 9.92 33.77
N CYS A 245 44.48 11.07 34.46
CA CYS A 245 45.31 12.24 34.29
C CYS A 245 46.77 11.83 34.51
N CYS A 246 47.58 11.89 33.48
CA CYS A 246 49.06 11.84 33.61
C CYS A 246 49.49 13.07 34.41
N PRO A 247 50.29 12.92 35.48
CA PRO A 247 50.91 14.05 36.18
C PRO A 247 51.98 14.67 35.27
N VAL A 248 51.87 15.97 35.03
CA VAL A 248 52.93 16.77 34.38
C VAL A 248 54.13 16.83 35.34
N PRO A 249 55.36 16.49 34.94
CA PRO A 249 56.52 16.68 35.78
C PRO A 249 56.85 18.18 35.90
N ALA A 250 56.99 18.66 37.14
CA ALA A 250 57.52 19.97 37.43
C ALA A 250 59.03 20.07 37.10
N VAL A 251 59.39 21.12 36.33
CA VAL A 251 60.72 21.66 36.25
C VAL A 251 60.69 23.13 36.66
#